data_21e4502d67ad62d58c87cac39cdc492c
#
_entry.id   21e4502d67ad62d58c87cac39cdc492c
#
_cell.length_a   1.000
_cell.length_b   1.000
_cell.length_c   1.000
_cell.angle_alpha   90.00
_cell.angle_beta   90.00
_cell.angle_gamma   90.00
#
_symmetry.space_group_name_H-M   'P 1'
#
loop_
_entity.id
_entity.type
_entity.pdbx_description
1 polymer ?
#
loop_
_entity_poly.entity_id
_entity_poly.type
_entity_poly.pdbx_seq_one_letter_code
_entity_poly.pdbx_strand_id
1 'polypeptide(L)'
;MTVTALALTSCGGASRSETPWIVDRFDDIKVIRYEVPGFEQLPLEEKELIYYLAEATKCGRDILFDQNFKYNLAVRRTLETVYENYEGDRTTAEWKALEKYLKKVWFANGIHHHYSNDKFVPEFTEGYLLDVIETIPEEKFGELNPLRGEVCKAIFDASLYKTRLNQTAGEDLIATSSNNYYEGVTQAEVEKFYADMADPHDPEPISYGLNSKLVKEDGVVRERVWKIGGMYSPAIEKIVYWLEKAQAVAAEPQKSNIAALISYYKTGDLREFDRYNIGWVKDTVSNVDFVNGFIEDYGDPLGRKASWEGIVDFMDKEACHRTEVISENAQWFEDHSPVDPRYRKEKVKGVSAKVITVAMLGGDCYPATPIGINLPNADWIRKEYGSKSVTIDNITYAYDMAAHGNGFNEEFVLRADDRAVMDKYGKLADDLHTDLHECLGHGSGQLAPGVKGGELKSYSSTLEETRADLFGLYYLGDPKMVELGLVPSFDVAKAGYA
;
A
#
# COMPACT_ATOMS: atom_id res chain seq x y z
N MET A 1 -28.58 -1.66 61.43
CA MET A 1 -28.66 -1.69 59.97
C MET A 1 -27.48 -0.88 59.44
N THR A 2 -26.42 -1.58 59.09
CA THR A 2 -25.17 -0.96 58.62
C THR A 2 -25.17 -1.10 57.09
N VAL A 3 -25.22 0.05 56.41
CA VAL A 3 -25.16 0.09 54.92
C VAL A 3 -23.70 0.10 54.54
N THR A 4 -23.24 -0.98 53.94
CA THR A 4 -21.89 -1.10 53.38
C THR A 4 -21.91 -0.52 51.96
N ALA A 5 -21.22 0.62 51.77
CA ALA A 5 -21.00 1.21 50.45
C ALA A 5 -19.93 0.38 49.71
N LEU A 6 -20.30 -0.24 48.59
CA LEU A 6 -19.33 -0.79 47.66
C LEU A 6 -18.67 0.37 46.88
N ALA A 7 -17.39 0.56 47.11
CA ALA A 7 -16.57 1.41 46.30
C ALA A 7 -16.28 0.67 44.96
N LEU A 8 -16.81 1.19 43.88
CA LEU A 8 -16.40 0.84 42.52
C LEU A 8 -14.99 1.41 42.27
N THR A 9 -14.00 0.54 42.36
CA THR A 9 -12.65 0.86 41.88
C THR A 9 -12.70 0.93 40.36
N SER A 10 -12.62 2.16 39.88
CA SER A 10 -12.30 2.46 38.48
C SER A 10 -11.01 1.74 38.10
N CYS A 11 -11.06 0.79 37.18
CA CYS A 11 -9.88 0.24 36.56
C CYS A 11 -9.13 1.37 35.86
N GLY A 12 -7.91 1.62 36.33
CA GLY A 12 -7.04 2.65 35.79
C GLY A 12 -6.80 2.40 34.30
N GLY A 13 -7.05 3.42 33.52
CA GLY A 13 -6.61 3.47 32.14
C GLY A 13 -5.10 3.22 32.10
N ALA A 14 -4.68 2.25 31.30
CA ALA A 14 -3.28 2.08 30.99
C ALA A 14 -2.78 3.43 30.44
N SER A 15 -1.77 3.99 31.07
CA SER A 15 -1.08 5.17 30.56
C SER A 15 -0.57 4.77 29.16
N ARG A 16 -1.13 5.37 28.12
CA ARG A 16 -0.54 5.28 26.76
C ARG A 16 0.90 5.75 26.92
N SER A 17 1.85 4.88 26.61
CA SER A 17 3.25 5.27 26.56
C SER A 17 3.34 6.41 25.56
N GLU A 18 3.98 7.52 25.90
CA GLU A 18 4.30 8.63 25.00
C GLU A 18 5.37 8.16 23.98
N THR A 19 5.02 7.18 23.17
CA THR A 19 5.90 6.72 22.10
C THR A 19 5.77 7.71 20.95
N PRO A 20 6.84 8.35 20.51
CA PRO A 20 6.74 9.35 19.46
C PRO A 20 6.23 8.72 18.17
N TRP A 21 5.24 9.34 17.55
CA TRP A 21 4.69 8.92 16.28
C TRP A 21 5.68 9.09 15.12
N ILE A 22 6.55 10.11 15.21
CA ILE A 22 7.64 10.33 14.27
C ILE A 22 8.92 9.80 14.92
N VAL A 23 9.51 8.77 14.33
CA VAL A 23 10.69 8.09 14.87
C VAL A 23 11.99 8.57 14.23
N ASP A 24 11.94 9.10 12.99
CA ASP A 24 13.10 9.71 12.33
C ASP A 24 12.64 10.75 11.30
N ARG A 25 13.55 11.69 11.00
CA ARG A 25 13.40 12.67 9.91
C ARG A 25 14.73 12.86 9.25
N PHE A 26 14.77 12.76 7.94
CA PHE A 26 15.96 13.06 7.15
C PHE A 26 15.54 13.56 5.77
N ASP A 27 16.09 14.70 5.38
CA ASP A 27 15.70 15.41 4.17
C ASP A 27 14.17 15.69 4.14
N ASP A 28 13.48 15.33 3.09
CA ASP A 28 12.03 15.44 2.92
C ASP A 28 11.25 14.18 3.41
N ILE A 29 11.95 13.21 3.99
CA ILE A 29 11.37 11.95 4.47
C ILE A 29 11.08 12.02 5.99
N LYS A 30 9.89 11.58 6.35
CA LYS A 30 9.41 11.41 7.72
C LYS A 30 9.09 9.95 7.95
N VAL A 31 9.78 9.29 8.90
CA VAL A 31 9.48 7.92 9.29
C VAL A 31 8.45 7.93 10.42
N ILE A 32 7.29 7.39 10.13
CA ILE A 32 6.14 7.36 11.05
C ILE A 32 6.00 5.95 11.62
N ARG A 33 5.72 5.86 12.91
CA ARG A 33 5.33 4.62 13.57
C ARG A 33 3.81 4.48 13.50
N TYR A 34 3.32 3.27 13.37
CA TYR A 34 1.91 2.96 13.58
C TYR A 34 1.75 1.92 14.69
N GLU A 35 0.59 1.93 15.33
CA GLU A 35 0.17 0.94 16.33
C GLU A 35 -0.74 -0.11 15.65
N VAL A 36 -0.88 -1.27 16.31
CA VAL A 36 -1.73 -2.37 15.83
C VAL A 36 -2.80 -2.65 16.88
N PRO A 37 -3.81 -1.74 17.02
CA PRO A 37 -4.87 -1.92 18.02
C PRO A 37 -5.66 -3.20 17.73
N GLY A 38 -6.14 -3.85 18.79
CA GLY A 38 -6.90 -5.10 18.68
C GLY A 38 -6.06 -6.37 18.56
N PHE A 39 -4.75 -6.30 18.27
CA PHE A 39 -3.90 -7.49 18.11
C PHE A 39 -3.87 -8.38 19.35
N GLU A 40 -3.75 -7.77 20.55
CA GLU A 40 -3.66 -8.55 21.79
C GLU A 40 -4.92 -9.34 22.12
N GLN A 41 -6.07 -8.93 21.60
CA GLN A 41 -7.37 -9.58 21.79
C GLN A 41 -7.63 -10.73 20.83
N LEU A 42 -6.81 -10.88 19.77
CA LEU A 42 -6.93 -11.97 18.81
C LEU A 42 -6.65 -13.34 19.47
N PRO A 43 -7.32 -14.41 19.05
CA PRO A 43 -6.98 -15.77 19.47
C PRO A 43 -5.59 -16.18 18.97
N LEU A 44 -4.99 -17.16 19.63
CA LEU A 44 -3.60 -17.56 19.34
C LEU A 44 -3.42 -17.99 17.88
N GLU A 45 -4.37 -18.73 17.33
CA GLU A 45 -4.32 -19.22 15.95
C GLU A 45 -4.27 -18.08 14.93
N GLU A 46 -5.01 -16.99 15.16
CA GLU A 46 -4.96 -15.80 14.31
C GLU A 46 -3.63 -15.03 14.45
N LYS A 47 -3.08 -14.95 15.67
CA LYS A 47 -1.75 -14.37 15.90
C LYS A 47 -0.65 -15.18 15.20
N GLU A 48 -0.72 -16.50 15.25
CA GLU A 48 0.22 -17.37 14.53
C GLU A 48 0.08 -17.20 13.01
N LEU A 49 -1.14 -17.08 12.49
CA LEU A 49 -1.40 -16.84 11.08
C LEU A 49 -0.79 -15.50 10.64
N ILE A 50 -1.06 -14.42 11.37
CA ILE A 50 -0.47 -13.09 11.13
C ILE A 50 1.06 -13.17 11.14
N TYR A 51 1.65 -13.86 12.12
CA TYR A 51 3.09 -14.03 12.20
C TYR A 51 3.68 -14.71 10.94
N TYR A 52 3.11 -15.82 10.49
CA TYR A 52 3.61 -16.53 9.31
C TYR A 52 3.42 -15.73 8.03
N LEU A 53 2.30 -15.03 7.87
CA LEU A 53 2.05 -14.15 6.74
C LEU A 53 3.01 -12.94 6.73
N ALA A 54 3.29 -12.36 7.91
CA ALA A 54 4.26 -11.28 8.06
C ALA A 54 5.69 -11.72 7.72
N GLU A 55 6.09 -12.93 8.14
CA GLU A 55 7.39 -13.49 7.75
C GLU A 55 7.48 -13.72 6.23
N ALA A 56 6.42 -14.20 5.59
CA ALA A 56 6.36 -14.31 4.13
C ALA A 56 6.52 -12.93 3.46
N THR A 57 5.85 -11.91 4.00
CA THR A 57 5.92 -10.53 3.50
C THR A 57 7.34 -9.95 3.57
N LYS A 58 8.09 -10.21 4.64
CA LYS A 58 9.47 -9.75 4.76
C LYS A 58 10.43 -10.36 3.72
N CYS A 59 10.15 -11.55 3.23
CA CYS A 59 11.01 -12.25 2.29
C CYS A 59 11.03 -11.64 0.88
N GLY A 60 10.03 -10.83 0.51
CA GLY A 60 9.96 -10.18 -0.80
C GLY A 60 10.70 -8.85 -0.93
N ARG A 61 11.26 -8.33 0.16
CA ARG A 61 11.95 -7.03 0.17
C ARG A 61 13.00 -6.89 -0.94
N ASP A 62 13.87 -7.89 -1.09
CA ASP A 62 14.97 -7.84 -2.07
C ASP A 62 14.45 -7.91 -3.52
N ILE A 63 13.28 -8.51 -3.74
CA ILE A 63 12.61 -8.53 -5.05
C ILE A 63 12.31 -7.10 -5.48
N LEU A 64 11.67 -6.30 -4.62
CA LEU A 64 11.31 -4.92 -4.97
C LEU A 64 12.53 -4.04 -5.19
N PHE A 65 13.59 -4.18 -4.39
CA PHE A 65 14.84 -3.47 -4.64
C PHE A 65 15.39 -3.73 -6.05
N ASP A 66 15.39 -4.97 -6.50
CA ASP A 66 15.85 -5.34 -7.85
C ASP A 66 14.88 -4.86 -8.94
N GLN A 67 13.57 -4.96 -8.72
CA GLN A 67 12.56 -4.46 -9.66
C GLN A 67 12.69 -2.94 -9.88
N ASN A 68 12.96 -2.19 -8.83
CA ASN A 68 13.11 -0.74 -8.91
C ASN A 68 14.36 -0.31 -9.70
N PHE A 69 15.47 -1.05 -9.60
CA PHE A 69 16.66 -0.82 -10.40
C PHE A 69 17.67 -1.96 -10.22
N LYS A 70 18.24 -2.42 -11.32
CA LYS A 70 19.12 -3.61 -11.38
C LYS A 70 20.34 -3.59 -10.47
N TYR A 71 20.83 -2.42 -10.06
CA TYR A 71 21.99 -2.27 -9.16
C TYR A 71 21.58 -1.88 -7.73
N ASN A 72 20.32 -1.73 -7.41
CA ASN A 72 19.88 -1.34 -6.07
C ASN A 72 20.36 -2.27 -4.97
N LEU A 73 20.34 -3.59 -5.20
CA LEU A 73 20.87 -4.55 -4.22
C LEU A 73 22.37 -4.41 -4.02
N ALA A 74 23.13 -4.20 -5.09
CA ALA A 74 24.58 -3.98 -5.00
C ALA A 74 24.89 -2.66 -4.28
N VAL A 75 24.19 -1.57 -4.58
CA VAL A 75 24.33 -0.29 -3.89
C VAL A 75 24.01 -0.43 -2.41
N ARG A 76 22.84 -0.99 -2.07
CA ARG A 76 22.42 -1.16 -0.67
C ARG A 76 23.45 -1.99 0.11
N ARG A 77 23.79 -3.16 -0.38
CA ARG A 77 24.73 -4.07 0.32
C ARG A 77 26.13 -3.48 0.45
N THR A 78 26.59 -2.73 -0.55
CA THR A 78 27.89 -2.03 -0.46
C THR A 78 27.85 -0.97 0.65
N LEU A 79 26.80 -0.14 0.68
CA LEU A 79 26.65 0.89 1.71
C LEU A 79 26.40 0.30 3.10
N GLU A 80 25.67 -0.81 3.21
CA GLU A 80 25.47 -1.56 4.46
C GLU A 80 26.83 -2.12 4.96
N THR A 81 27.63 -2.71 4.08
CA THR A 81 28.97 -3.22 4.42
C THR A 81 29.89 -2.08 4.91
N VAL A 82 29.83 -0.92 4.26
CA VAL A 82 30.54 0.29 4.70
C VAL A 82 30.06 0.73 6.08
N TYR A 83 28.74 0.84 6.27
CA TYR A 83 28.15 1.28 7.52
C TYR A 83 28.48 0.37 8.70
N GLU A 84 28.51 -0.93 8.50
CA GLU A 84 28.78 -1.93 9.54
C GLU A 84 30.26 -2.02 9.91
N ASN A 85 31.16 -1.83 8.95
CA ASN A 85 32.59 -2.14 9.12
C ASN A 85 33.53 -0.93 9.16
N TYR A 86 33.06 0.30 8.92
CA TYR A 86 33.88 1.49 9.01
C TYR A 86 34.19 1.86 10.46
N GLU A 87 35.48 1.89 10.82
CA GLU A 87 35.97 2.21 12.18
C GLU A 87 36.48 3.66 12.31
N GLY A 88 36.39 4.48 11.24
CA GLY A 88 36.87 5.86 11.26
C GLY A 88 35.89 6.84 11.91
N ASP A 89 36.15 8.14 11.73
CA ASP A 89 35.34 9.20 12.36
C ASP A 89 33.97 9.36 11.72
N ARG A 90 32.95 8.92 12.42
CA ARG A 90 31.54 9.02 12.02
C ARG A 90 30.89 10.38 12.33
N THR A 91 31.65 11.33 12.88
CA THR A 91 31.13 12.67 13.20
C THR A 91 31.30 13.66 12.03
N THR A 92 32.08 13.32 11.02
CA THR A 92 32.37 14.15 9.85
C THR A 92 31.10 14.45 9.04
N ALA A 93 31.12 15.57 8.31
CA ALA A 93 29.99 15.95 7.45
C ALA A 93 29.77 14.93 6.32
N GLU A 94 30.84 14.39 5.75
CA GLU A 94 30.77 13.39 4.67
C GLU A 94 30.21 12.06 5.14
N TRP A 95 30.60 11.60 6.36
CA TRP A 95 29.97 10.41 6.93
C TRP A 95 28.46 10.58 7.17
N LYS A 96 28.06 11.71 7.74
CA LYS A 96 26.62 12.00 7.95
C LYS A 96 25.84 12.08 6.65
N ALA A 97 26.45 12.61 5.59
CA ALA A 97 25.86 12.63 4.26
C ALA A 97 25.73 11.22 3.66
N LEU A 98 26.73 10.34 3.85
CA LEU A 98 26.67 8.93 3.45
C LEU A 98 25.58 8.18 4.23
N GLU A 99 25.53 8.36 5.55
CA GLU A 99 24.47 7.75 6.39
C GLU A 99 23.08 8.20 5.97
N LYS A 100 22.89 9.49 5.69
CA LYS A 100 21.62 10.03 5.18
C LYS A 100 21.25 9.42 3.83
N TYR A 101 22.21 9.28 2.92
CA TYR A 101 21.98 8.62 1.62
C TYR A 101 21.58 7.16 1.76
N LEU A 102 22.24 6.39 2.65
CA LEU A 102 21.87 5.02 2.96
C LEU A 102 20.46 4.92 3.54
N LYS A 103 20.07 5.83 4.44
CA LYS A 103 18.70 5.91 4.95
C LYS A 103 17.67 6.15 3.82
N LYS A 104 17.97 7.03 2.86
CA LYS A 104 17.12 7.23 1.67
C LYS A 104 16.99 5.95 0.84
N VAL A 105 18.10 5.25 0.58
CA VAL A 105 18.11 3.98 -0.16
C VAL A 105 17.28 2.91 0.56
N TRP A 106 17.39 2.80 1.87
CA TRP A 106 16.58 1.87 2.65
C TRP A 106 15.09 2.20 2.57
N PHE A 107 14.75 3.47 2.75
CA PHE A 107 13.36 3.92 2.79
C PHE A 107 12.68 3.78 1.43
N ALA A 108 13.33 4.24 0.37
CA ALA A 108 12.75 4.27 -0.98
C ALA A 108 12.87 2.93 -1.75
N ASN A 109 13.42 1.88 -1.14
CA ASN A 109 13.73 0.62 -1.81
C ASN A 109 14.64 0.80 -3.05
N GLY A 110 15.61 1.71 -2.95
CA GLY A 110 16.58 1.96 -4.02
C GLY A 110 17.09 3.39 -4.09
N ILE A 111 17.81 3.69 -5.18
CA ILE A 111 18.49 4.98 -5.39
C ILE A 111 17.58 6.09 -5.93
N HIS A 112 16.29 5.78 -6.15
CA HIS A 112 15.31 6.76 -6.65
C HIS A 112 14.28 7.09 -5.56
N HIS A 113 13.87 8.35 -5.51
CA HIS A 113 12.84 8.80 -4.59
C HIS A 113 11.53 8.04 -4.87
N HIS A 114 10.90 7.52 -3.82
CA HIS A 114 9.72 6.67 -3.91
C HIS A 114 8.50 7.37 -4.54
N TYR A 115 8.44 8.70 -4.47
CA TYR A 115 7.31 9.50 -4.97
C TYR A 115 7.62 10.18 -6.31
N SER A 116 8.72 10.98 -6.38
CA SER A 116 9.07 11.72 -7.62
C SER A 116 9.71 10.83 -8.67
N ASN A 117 10.19 9.65 -8.33
CA ASN A 117 10.98 8.75 -9.16
C ASN A 117 12.38 9.29 -9.54
N ASP A 118 12.79 10.46 -9.03
CA ASP A 118 14.08 11.05 -9.32
C ASP A 118 15.21 10.34 -8.58
N LYS A 119 16.36 10.23 -9.24
CA LYS A 119 17.56 9.70 -8.62
C LYS A 119 18.04 10.61 -7.49
N PHE A 120 18.36 10.02 -6.34
CA PHE A 120 18.97 10.75 -5.24
C PHE A 120 20.35 11.29 -5.59
N VAL A 121 20.60 12.55 -5.27
CA VAL A 121 21.93 13.16 -5.40
C VAL A 121 22.68 12.96 -4.09
N PRO A 122 23.88 12.32 -4.11
CA PRO A 122 24.69 12.17 -2.91
C PRO A 122 25.29 13.52 -2.49
N GLU A 123 25.35 13.78 -1.17
CA GLU A 123 25.99 14.96 -0.59
C GLU A 123 27.41 14.67 -0.10
N PHE A 124 27.94 13.48 -0.42
CA PHE A 124 29.34 13.07 -0.22
C PHE A 124 29.98 12.75 -1.57
N THR A 125 31.32 12.77 -1.62
CA THR A 125 32.04 12.56 -2.87
C THR A 125 32.30 11.10 -3.17
N GLU A 126 32.50 10.75 -4.47
CA GLU A 126 32.93 9.42 -4.88
C GLU A 126 34.30 9.06 -4.25
N GLY A 127 35.23 10.04 -4.23
CA GLY A 127 36.54 9.87 -3.60
C GLY A 127 36.42 9.48 -2.13
N TYR A 128 35.54 10.16 -1.37
CA TYR A 128 35.30 9.80 0.04
C TYR A 128 34.78 8.37 0.20
N LEU A 129 33.81 7.95 -0.61
CA LEU A 129 33.30 6.58 -0.55
C LEU A 129 34.40 5.56 -0.84
N LEU A 130 35.24 5.80 -1.84
CA LEU A 130 36.34 4.91 -2.20
C LEU A 130 37.39 4.84 -1.08
N ASP A 131 37.79 6.00 -0.50
CA ASP A 131 38.71 6.06 0.62
C ASP A 131 38.20 5.27 1.83
N VAL A 132 36.88 5.37 2.13
CA VAL A 132 36.24 4.59 3.20
C VAL A 132 36.25 3.10 2.87
N ILE A 133 35.91 2.68 1.65
CA ILE A 133 35.94 1.29 1.20
C ILE A 133 37.34 0.68 1.34
N GLU A 134 38.41 1.45 1.04
CA GLU A 134 39.79 1.00 1.15
C GLU A 134 40.23 0.73 2.59
N THR A 135 39.57 1.30 3.59
CA THR A 135 39.83 1.02 5.02
C THR A 135 39.24 -0.32 5.49
N ILE A 136 38.32 -0.90 4.72
CA ILE A 136 37.59 -2.12 5.09
C ILE A 136 38.19 -3.31 4.36
N PRO A 137 38.41 -4.44 5.06
CA PRO A 137 38.96 -5.66 4.44
C PRO A 137 38.13 -6.12 3.24
N GLU A 138 38.80 -6.43 2.12
CA GLU A 138 38.19 -6.76 0.84
C GLU A 138 37.23 -7.95 0.92
N GLU A 139 37.51 -8.91 1.77
CA GLU A 139 36.67 -10.10 2.01
C GLU A 139 35.28 -9.76 2.55
N LYS A 140 35.10 -8.57 3.18
CA LYS A 140 33.78 -8.10 3.65
C LYS A 140 32.84 -7.78 2.51
N PHE A 141 33.36 -7.41 1.37
CA PHE A 141 32.55 -7.10 0.19
C PHE A 141 32.23 -8.33 -0.66
N GLY A 142 33.05 -9.36 -0.63
CA GLY A 142 32.80 -10.64 -1.32
C GLY A 142 32.38 -10.46 -2.78
N GLU A 143 31.19 -10.91 -3.11
CA GLU A 143 30.60 -10.84 -4.45
C GLU A 143 30.33 -9.39 -4.94
N LEU A 144 30.42 -8.38 -4.08
CA LEU A 144 30.22 -6.97 -4.44
C LEU A 144 31.46 -6.36 -5.09
N ASN A 145 32.66 -6.93 -4.87
CA ASN A 145 33.93 -6.39 -5.40
C ASN A 145 33.89 -6.16 -6.92
N PRO A 146 33.43 -7.09 -7.77
CA PRO A 146 33.34 -6.86 -9.21
C PRO A 146 32.37 -5.76 -9.61
N LEU A 147 31.43 -5.41 -8.73
CA LEU A 147 30.37 -4.44 -9.01
C LEU A 147 30.70 -3.01 -8.57
N ARG A 148 31.85 -2.76 -7.92
CA ARG A 148 32.24 -1.43 -7.40
C ARG A 148 32.11 -0.31 -8.44
N GLY A 149 32.57 -0.56 -9.67
CA GLY A 149 32.48 0.42 -10.75
C GLY A 149 31.03 0.76 -11.12
N GLU A 150 30.16 -0.23 -11.16
CA GLU A 150 28.74 0.00 -11.46
C GLU A 150 28.01 0.65 -10.27
N VAL A 151 28.35 0.33 -9.03
CA VAL A 151 27.84 0.99 -7.83
C VAL A 151 28.23 2.49 -7.83
N CYS A 152 29.49 2.83 -8.10
CA CYS A 152 29.94 4.22 -8.19
C CYS A 152 29.21 4.98 -9.30
N LYS A 153 29.09 4.40 -10.51
CA LYS A 153 28.31 5.00 -11.60
C LYS A 153 26.84 5.21 -11.21
N ALA A 154 26.23 4.20 -10.59
CA ALA A 154 24.85 4.26 -10.16
C ALA A 154 24.61 5.40 -9.16
N ILE A 155 25.52 5.63 -8.22
CA ILE A 155 25.41 6.67 -7.21
C ILE A 155 25.78 8.05 -7.79
N PHE A 156 26.95 8.20 -8.44
CA PHE A 156 27.56 9.49 -8.69
C PHE A 156 27.37 10.04 -10.11
N ASP A 157 27.15 9.21 -11.13
CA ASP A 157 26.95 9.72 -12.50
C ASP A 157 25.55 10.30 -12.67
N ALA A 158 25.43 11.62 -12.60
CA ALA A 158 24.17 12.34 -12.75
C ALA A 158 23.56 12.24 -14.16
N SER A 159 24.32 11.79 -15.17
CA SER A 159 23.80 11.59 -16.53
C SER A 159 23.08 10.26 -16.72
N LEU A 160 23.34 9.29 -15.84
CA LEU A 160 22.79 7.93 -15.90
C LEU A 160 21.65 7.72 -14.88
N TYR A 161 20.69 6.90 -15.27
CA TYR A 161 19.63 6.41 -14.37
C TYR A 161 18.86 7.53 -13.67
N LYS A 162 18.52 8.60 -14.39
CA LYS A 162 17.94 9.83 -13.84
C LYS A 162 16.59 9.64 -13.16
N THR A 163 15.77 8.77 -13.72
CA THR A 163 14.45 8.47 -13.17
C THR A 163 14.16 6.97 -13.19
N ARG A 164 13.46 6.50 -12.17
CA ARG A 164 13.00 5.11 -12.08
C ARG A 164 11.94 4.82 -13.15
N LEU A 165 11.00 5.73 -13.31
CA LEU A 165 9.85 5.62 -14.19
C LEU A 165 9.70 6.89 -15.01
N ASN A 166 9.73 6.79 -16.35
CA ASN A 166 9.39 7.86 -17.28
C ASN A 166 8.07 7.55 -17.97
N GLN A 167 7.17 8.53 -18.01
CA GLN A 167 5.87 8.46 -18.70
C GLN A 167 5.69 9.62 -19.70
N THR A 168 6.79 10.24 -20.16
CA THR A 168 6.75 11.36 -21.10
C THR A 168 6.28 10.90 -22.48
N ALA A 169 5.18 11.46 -22.95
CA ALA A 169 4.63 11.12 -24.26
C ALA A 169 5.62 11.40 -25.40
N GLY A 170 5.78 10.46 -26.30
CA GLY A 170 6.64 10.56 -27.48
C GLY A 170 8.09 10.10 -27.26
N GLU A 171 8.44 9.65 -26.07
CA GLU A 171 9.72 9.00 -25.78
C GLU A 171 9.56 7.46 -25.78
N ASP A 172 10.67 6.73 -25.96
CA ASP A 172 10.70 5.29 -25.66
C ASP A 172 10.75 5.13 -24.13
N LEU A 173 9.60 4.80 -23.55
CA LEU A 173 9.40 4.77 -22.12
C LEU A 173 10.29 3.72 -21.43
N ILE A 174 10.66 2.64 -22.12
CA ILE A 174 11.53 1.58 -21.62
C ILE A 174 12.98 2.06 -21.61
N ALA A 175 13.44 2.65 -22.70
CA ALA A 175 14.81 3.12 -22.81
C ALA A 175 15.13 4.27 -21.84
N THR A 176 14.13 5.04 -21.44
CA THR A 176 14.26 6.22 -20.55
C THR A 176 13.91 5.96 -19.10
N SER A 177 13.37 4.79 -18.76
CA SER A 177 13.15 4.35 -17.37
C SER A 177 14.29 3.46 -16.88
N SER A 178 14.60 3.54 -15.57
CA SER A 178 15.68 2.76 -14.95
C SER A 178 15.20 1.51 -14.22
N ASN A 179 13.89 1.28 -14.12
CA ASN A 179 13.35 0.08 -13.51
C ASN A 179 13.84 -1.19 -14.25
N ASN A 180 13.78 -2.33 -13.57
CA ASN A 180 14.42 -3.56 -14.03
C ASN A 180 13.43 -4.58 -14.62
N TYR A 181 12.36 -4.10 -15.24
CA TYR A 181 11.33 -4.95 -15.85
C TYR A 181 11.67 -5.40 -17.27
N TYR A 182 12.58 -4.67 -17.94
CA TYR A 182 12.95 -4.90 -19.33
C TYR A 182 14.46 -4.84 -19.50
N GLU A 183 15.00 -5.64 -20.43
CA GLU A 183 16.43 -5.64 -20.72
C GLU A 183 16.70 -5.99 -22.19
N GLY A 184 17.40 -5.07 -22.89
CA GLY A 184 17.78 -5.27 -24.28
C GLY A 184 16.62 -5.23 -25.30
N VAL A 185 15.44 -4.78 -24.88
CA VAL A 185 14.23 -4.65 -25.70
C VAL A 185 13.83 -3.19 -25.86
N THR A 186 13.21 -2.84 -26.97
CA THR A 186 12.56 -1.56 -27.21
C THR A 186 11.08 -1.62 -26.84
N GLN A 187 10.45 -0.48 -26.64
CA GLN A 187 9.01 -0.41 -26.37
C GLN A 187 8.19 -1.13 -27.43
N ALA A 188 8.49 -0.91 -28.71
CA ALA A 188 7.78 -1.55 -29.83
C ALA A 188 7.92 -3.09 -29.83
N GLU A 189 9.09 -3.63 -29.43
CA GLU A 189 9.27 -5.08 -29.30
C GLU A 189 8.45 -5.65 -28.15
N VAL A 190 8.35 -4.94 -27.03
CA VAL A 190 7.52 -5.36 -25.89
C VAL A 190 6.05 -5.35 -26.24
N GLU A 191 5.55 -4.26 -26.82
CA GLU A 191 4.16 -4.14 -27.23
C GLU A 191 3.76 -5.24 -28.21
N LYS A 192 4.64 -5.51 -29.21
CA LYS A 192 4.42 -6.61 -30.16
C LYS A 192 4.41 -7.97 -29.48
N PHE A 193 5.39 -8.25 -28.61
CA PHE A 193 5.52 -9.54 -27.92
C PHE A 193 4.24 -9.91 -27.18
N TYR A 194 3.69 -8.97 -26.40
CA TYR A 194 2.47 -9.24 -25.62
C TYR A 194 1.19 -9.16 -26.45
N ALA A 195 1.16 -8.37 -27.51
CA ALA A 195 0.05 -8.40 -28.47
C ALA A 195 -0.08 -9.74 -29.17
N ASP A 196 1.05 -10.37 -29.51
CA ASP A 196 1.08 -11.69 -30.15
C ASP A 196 0.62 -12.83 -29.21
N MET A 197 0.68 -12.62 -27.88
CA MET A 197 0.22 -13.58 -26.85
C MET A 197 -1.27 -13.44 -26.52
N ALA A 198 -1.83 -12.25 -26.69
CA ALA A 198 -3.19 -11.94 -26.26
C ALA A 198 -4.23 -12.50 -27.26
N ASP A 199 -5.27 -13.15 -26.73
CA ASP A 199 -6.49 -13.45 -27.48
C ASP A 199 -7.53 -12.36 -27.21
N PRO A 200 -7.88 -11.48 -28.19
CA PRO A 200 -8.85 -10.41 -27.98
C PRO A 200 -10.29 -10.91 -27.74
N HIS A 201 -10.54 -12.21 -27.93
CA HIS A 201 -11.83 -12.85 -27.72
C HIS A 201 -11.91 -13.67 -26.44
N ASP A 202 -10.83 -13.74 -25.67
CA ASP A 202 -10.83 -14.42 -24.37
C ASP A 202 -11.71 -13.63 -23.37
N PRO A 203 -12.81 -14.22 -22.85
CA PRO A 203 -13.64 -13.55 -21.85
C PRO A 203 -12.94 -13.43 -20.49
N GLU A 204 -11.87 -14.20 -20.26
CA GLU A 204 -11.06 -14.23 -19.05
C GLU A 204 -9.58 -13.96 -19.39
N PRO A 205 -9.23 -12.77 -19.88
CA PRO A 205 -7.91 -12.48 -20.41
C PRO A 205 -6.82 -12.62 -19.34
N ILE A 206 -5.74 -13.33 -19.69
CA ILE A 206 -4.58 -13.47 -18.82
C ILE A 206 -3.80 -12.15 -18.78
N SER A 207 -3.38 -11.72 -17.60
CA SER A 207 -2.51 -10.56 -17.40
C SER A 207 -1.05 -10.89 -17.76
N TYR A 208 -0.81 -11.20 -19.04
CA TYR A 208 0.52 -11.59 -19.51
C TYR A 208 1.59 -10.54 -19.18
N GLY A 209 2.69 -11.01 -18.61
CA GLY A 209 3.81 -10.16 -18.21
C GLY A 209 3.82 -9.73 -16.77
N LEU A 210 2.70 -9.91 -16.02
CA LEU A 210 2.54 -9.45 -14.64
C LEU A 210 3.70 -9.90 -13.73
N ASN A 211 4.14 -11.15 -13.85
CA ASN A 211 5.14 -11.79 -13.00
C ASN A 211 6.41 -12.20 -13.76
N SER A 212 6.89 -11.34 -14.64
CA SER A 212 8.08 -11.64 -15.42
C SER A 212 8.89 -10.39 -15.77
N LYS A 213 10.20 -10.57 -15.98
CA LYS A 213 11.07 -9.63 -16.70
C LYS A 213 11.15 -10.03 -18.16
N LEU A 214 11.00 -9.09 -19.10
CA LEU A 214 11.19 -9.35 -20.52
C LEU A 214 12.61 -8.99 -20.93
N VAL A 215 13.31 -9.94 -21.54
CA VAL A 215 14.71 -9.80 -21.94
C VAL A 215 14.92 -10.19 -23.38
N LYS A 216 15.93 -9.60 -24.03
CA LYS A 216 16.39 -10.02 -25.35
C LYS A 216 17.77 -10.63 -25.21
N GLU A 217 17.85 -11.95 -25.40
CA GLU A 217 19.06 -12.75 -25.31
C GLU A 217 19.33 -13.42 -26.65
N ASP A 218 20.54 -13.26 -27.17
CA ASP A 218 20.94 -13.79 -28.49
C ASP A 218 19.95 -13.42 -29.62
N GLY A 219 19.38 -12.21 -29.52
CA GLY A 219 18.41 -11.70 -30.50
C GLY A 219 16.97 -12.22 -30.33
N VAL A 220 16.71 -13.08 -29.33
CA VAL A 220 15.39 -13.64 -29.03
C VAL A 220 14.78 -12.96 -27.81
N VAL A 221 13.57 -12.46 -27.97
CA VAL A 221 12.79 -11.88 -26.85
C VAL A 221 12.11 -13.01 -26.07
N ARG A 222 12.28 -13.02 -24.75
CA ARG A 222 11.70 -14.04 -23.86
C ARG A 222 11.42 -13.50 -22.47
N GLU A 223 10.50 -14.14 -21.76
CA GLU A 223 10.22 -13.85 -20.36
C GLU A 223 11.14 -14.63 -19.41
N ARG A 224 11.66 -13.95 -18.40
CA ARG A 224 12.23 -14.56 -17.20
C ARG A 224 11.16 -14.49 -16.10
N VAL A 225 10.41 -15.58 -15.94
CA VAL A 225 9.28 -15.66 -15.02
C VAL A 225 9.76 -15.68 -13.56
N TRP A 226 9.08 -14.95 -12.71
CA TRP A 226 9.33 -14.86 -11.26
C TRP A 226 8.60 -15.99 -10.55
N LYS A 227 9.34 -17.05 -10.25
CA LYS A 227 8.81 -18.28 -9.64
C LYS A 227 9.92 -19.12 -9.03
N ILE A 228 9.58 -20.18 -8.31
CA ILE A 228 10.54 -21.21 -7.88
C ILE A 228 11.22 -21.83 -9.12
N GLY A 229 12.54 -21.91 -9.10
CA GLY A 229 13.36 -22.38 -10.23
C GLY A 229 13.50 -21.37 -11.36
N GLY A 230 12.92 -20.16 -11.21
CA GLY A 230 13.04 -19.04 -12.14
C GLY A 230 13.78 -17.86 -11.51
N MET A 231 13.50 -16.67 -12.03
CA MET A 231 14.04 -15.44 -11.44
C MET A 231 13.44 -15.24 -10.04
N TYR A 232 14.25 -14.75 -9.09
CA TYR A 232 13.90 -14.57 -7.67
C TYR A 232 13.65 -15.87 -6.87
N SER A 233 13.99 -17.06 -7.41
CA SER A 233 13.74 -18.35 -6.74
C SER A 233 14.12 -18.36 -5.25
N PRO A 234 15.34 -17.91 -4.83
CA PRO A 234 15.73 -17.98 -3.42
C PRO A 234 14.82 -17.16 -2.47
N ALA A 235 14.28 -16.04 -2.92
CA ALA A 235 13.34 -15.24 -2.15
C ALA A 235 11.95 -15.89 -2.14
N ILE A 236 11.48 -16.32 -3.32
CA ILE A 236 10.16 -16.97 -3.49
C ILE A 236 10.09 -18.29 -2.71
N GLU A 237 11.16 -19.08 -2.66
CA GLU A 237 11.23 -20.30 -1.82
C GLU A 237 11.00 -20.00 -0.33
N LYS A 238 11.54 -18.88 0.18
CA LYS A 238 11.30 -18.44 1.55
C LYS A 238 9.87 -17.95 1.76
N ILE A 239 9.30 -17.23 0.78
CA ILE A 239 7.89 -16.82 0.81
C ILE A 239 7.01 -18.07 0.89
N VAL A 240 7.21 -19.04 0.01
CA VAL A 240 6.45 -20.30 0.00
C VAL A 240 6.60 -21.09 1.31
N TYR A 241 7.81 -21.16 1.86
CA TYR A 241 8.03 -21.81 3.17
C TYR A 241 7.13 -21.22 4.27
N TRP A 242 7.04 -19.90 4.35
CA TRP A 242 6.19 -19.25 5.34
C TRP A 242 4.71 -19.36 5.02
N LEU A 243 4.33 -19.30 3.74
CA LEU A 243 2.95 -19.52 3.30
C LEU A 243 2.47 -20.96 3.59
N GLU A 244 3.34 -21.97 3.49
CA GLU A 244 3.00 -23.35 3.88
C GLU A 244 2.74 -23.47 5.39
N LYS A 245 3.45 -22.69 6.23
CA LYS A 245 3.14 -22.61 7.67
C LYS A 245 1.84 -21.87 7.94
N ALA A 246 1.59 -20.76 7.25
CA ALA A 246 0.33 -20.05 7.33
C ALA A 246 -0.86 -20.94 6.93
N GLN A 247 -0.72 -21.71 5.84
CA GLN A 247 -1.72 -22.65 5.38
C GLN A 247 -2.04 -23.73 6.44
N ALA A 248 -1.04 -24.17 7.20
CA ALA A 248 -1.24 -25.22 8.21
C ALA A 248 -2.15 -24.79 9.36
N VAL A 249 -2.16 -23.49 9.70
CA VAL A 249 -2.98 -22.92 10.80
C VAL A 249 -4.25 -22.22 10.30
N ALA A 250 -4.32 -21.86 9.02
CA ALA A 250 -5.48 -21.20 8.44
C ALA A 250 -6.71 -22.13 8.39
N ALA A 251 -7.89 -21.54 8.63
CA ALA A 251 -9.17 -22.19 8.39
C ALA A 251 -9.64 -22.02 6.93
N GLU A 252 -10.66 -22.78 6.52
CA GLU A 252 -11.32 -22.54 5.23
C GLU A 252 -12.22 -21.28 5.31
N PRO A 253 -12.32 -20.48 4.23
CA PRO A 253 -11.80 -20.72 2.87
C PRO A 253 -10.34 -20.27 2.66
N GLN A 254 -9.74 -19.56 3.61
CA GLN A 254 -8.41 -18.96 3.46
C GLN A 254 -7.30 -20.01 3.24
N LYS A 255 -7.43 -21.17 3.88
CA LYS A 255 -6.49 -22.29 3.67
C LYS A 255 -6.38 -22.70 2.19
N SER A 256 -7.51 -22.83 1.50
CA SER A 256 -7.56 -23.15 0.07
C SER A 256 -7.00 -22.01 -0.77
N ASN A 257 -7.20 -20.77 -0.33
CA ASN A 257 -6.70 -19.58 -1.00
C ASN A 257 -5.17 -19.48 -0.95
N ILE A 258 -4.60 -19.74 0.23
CA ILE A 258 -3.14 -19.82 0.41
C ILE A 258 -2.56 -20.93 -0.47
N ALA A 259 -3.25 -22.08 -0.63
CA ALA A 259 -2.80 -23.15 -1.53
C ALA A 259 -2.70 -22.70 -3.00
N ALA A 260 -3.66 -21.91 -3.49
CA ALA A 260 -3.63 -21.36 -4.85
C ALA A 260 -2.45 -20.40 -5.03
N LEU A 261 -2.19 -19.54 -4.04
CA LEU A 261 -1.03 -18.64 -4.05
C LEU A 261 0.30 -19.39 -4.04
N ILE A 262 0.43 -20.45 -3.24
CA ILE A 262 1.60 -21.32 -3.23
C ILE A 262 1.79 -21.98 -4.60
N SER A 263 0.72 -22.46 -5.25
CA SER A 263 0.77 -23.02 -6.60
C SER A 263 1.26 -22.00 -7.62
N TYR A 264 0.77 -20.78 -7.55
CA TYR A 264 1.23 -19.67 -8.38
C TYR A 264 2.74 -19.42 -8.24
N TYR A 265 3.25 -19.30 -7.03
CA TYR A 265 4.69 -19.11 -6.79
C TYR A 265 5.56 -20.28 -7.26
N LYS A 266 5.05 -21.52 -7.17
CA LYS A 266 5.76 -22.71 -7.63
C LYS A 266 5.78 -22.81 -9.16
N THR A 267 4.71 -22.47 -9.84
CA THR A 267 4.54 -22.67 -11.28
C THR A 267 4.80 -21.43 -12.11
N GLY A 268 4.52 -20.25 -11.56
CA GLY A 268 4.49 -18.98 -12.29
C GLY A 268 3.25 -18.84 -13.19
N ASP A 269 2.27 -19.73 -13.05
CA ASP A 269 1.05 -19.74 -13.86
C ASP A 269 0.08 -18.66 -13.39
N LEU A 270 -0.21 -17.69 -14.25
CA LEU A 270 -1.11 -16.59 -13.96
C LEU A 270 -2.57 -17.03 -13.74
N ARG A 271 -2.98 -18.20 -14.25
CA ARG A 271 -4.30 -18.78 -13.94
C ARG A 271 -4.39 -19.24 -12.46
N GLU A 272 -3.29 -19.66 -11.86
CA GLU A 272 -3.25 -19.93 -10.42
C GLU A 272 -3.39 -18.64 -9.61
N PHE A 273 -2.82 -17.53 -10.13
CA PHE A 273 -2.98 -16.21 -9.52
C PHE A 273 -4.42 -15.69 -9.66
N ASP A 274 -5.06 -15.87 -10.83
CA ASP A 274 -6.50 -15.58 -11.00
C ASP A 274 -7.35 -16.37 -9.99
N ARG A 275 -7.03 -17.66 -9.80
CA ARG A 275 -7.73 -18.52 -8.82
C ARG A 275 -7.57 -18.01 -7.39
N TYR A 276 -6.35 -17.59 -7.01
CA TYR A 276 -6.10 -16.94 -5.74
C TYR A 276 -6.94 -15.66 -5.59
N ASN A 277 -6.94 -14.78 -6.57
CA ASN A 277 -7.69 -13.53 -6.54
C ASN A 277 -9.21 -13.76 -6.43
N ILE A 278 -9.75 -14.71 -7.17
CA ILE A 278 -11.18 -15.08 -7.09
C ILE A 278 -11.53 -15.63 -5.70
N GLY A 279 -10.69 -16.51 -5.16
CA GLY A 279 -10.86 -17.06 -3.81
C GLY A 279 -10.78 -15.95 -2.75
N TRP A 280 -9.83 -15.02 -2.88
CA TRP A 280 -9.66 -13.88 -1.98
C TRP A 280 -10.88 -12.96 -1.98
N VAL A 281 -11.43 -12.61 -3.16
CA VAL A 281 -12.66 -11.80 -3.26
C VAL A 281 -13.85 -12.50 -2.59
N LYS A 282 -13.97 -13.82 -2.76
CA LYS A 282 -15.07 -14.62 -2.19
C LYS A 282 -14.97 -14.83 -0.69
N ASP A 283 -13.79 -14.71 -0.12
CA ASP A 283 -13.59 -14.84 1.32
C ASP A 283 -14.09 -13.57 2.03
N THR A 284 -15.29 -13.65 2.58
CA THR A 284 -15.94 -12.59 3.34
C THR A 284 -16.01 -12.86 4.84
N VAL A 285 -15.48 -14.02 5.28
CA VAL A 285 -15.65 -14.50 6.65
C VAL A 285 -14.37 -14.53 7.48
N SER A 286 -13.21 -14.58 6.83
CA SER A 286 -11.92 -14.58 7.53
C SER A 286 -11.67 -13.24 8.23
N ASN A 287 -11.30 -13.30 9.51
CA ASN A 287 -10.97 -12.12 10.30
C ASN A 287 -9.58 -11.59 9.95
N VAL A 288 -8.60 -12.47 9.78
CA VAL A 288 -7.27 -12.13 9.25
C VAL A 288 -7.31 -12.22 7.74
N ASP A 289 -6.79 -11.20 7.07
CA ASP A 289 -6.68 -11.16 5.60
C ASP A 289 -5.27 -10.78 5.17
N PHE A 290 -4.95 -10.95 3.90
CA PHE A 290 -3.64 -10.62 3.40
C PHE A 290 -3.62 -10.46 1.87
N VAL A 291 -2.70 -9.64 1.41
CA VAL A 291 -2.27 -9.55 0.02
C VAL A 291 -0.81 -9.97 -0.05
N ASN A 292 -0.41 -10.77 -1.02
CA ASN A 292 0.98 -11.17 -1.20
C ASN A 292 1.20 -11.59 -2.66
N GLY A 293 2.06 -10.88 -3.37
CA GLY A 293 2.30 -11.19 -4.79
C GLY A 293 2.90 -10.07 -5.58
N PHE A 294 2.83 -10.24 -6.89
CA PHE A 294 3.12 -9.19 -7.87
C PHE A 294 1.78 -8.53 -8.21
N ILE A 295 1.52 -7.35 -7.64
CA ILE A 295 0.17 -6.78 -7.53
C ILE A 295 0.00 -5.52 -8.36
N GLU A 296 0.77 -4.45 -8.08
CA GLU A 296 0.57 -3.13 -8.65
C GLU A 296 1.46 -2.87 -9.85
N ASP A 297 0.89 -2.42 -10.96
CA ASP A 297 1.58 -2.28 -12.24
C ASP A 297 1.96 -0.84 -12.61
N TYR A 298 1.59 0.15 -11.80
CA TYR A 298 1.95 1.56 -12.05
C TYR A 298 3.45 1.86 -11.89
N GLY A 299 4.26 0.96 -11.39
CA GLY A 299 5.72 1.02 -11.42
C GLY A 299 6.34 0.63 -12.77
N ASP A 300 5.54 0.11 -13.70
CA ASP A 300 5.95 -0.18 -15.07
C ASP A 300 5.49 0.93 -16.02
N PRO A 301 6.36 1.50 -16.86
CA PRO A 301 5.97 2.52 -17.82
C PRO A 301 4.87 2.09 -18.82
N LEU A 302 4.69 0.79 -19.02
CA LEU A 302 3.66 0.23 -19.87
C LEU A 302 2.46 -0.37 -19.12
N GLY A 303 2.44 -0.27 -17.78
CA GLY A 303 1.35 -0.79 -16.93
C GLY A 303 1.11 -2.29 -17.11
N ARG A 304 2.19 -3.09 -17.18
CA ARG A 304 2.12 -4.53 -17.48
C ARG A 304 2.82 -5.42 -16.45
N LYS A 305 3.95 -4.93 -15.93
CA LYS A 305 4.76 -5.64 -14.94
C LYS A 305 4.36 -5.20 -13.56
N ALA A 306 4.10 -6.15 -12.66
CA ALA A 306 3.69 -5.79 -11.31
C ALA A 306 4.86 -5.77 -10.33
N SER A 307 4.87 -4.75 -9.47
CA SER A 307 5.75 -4.70 -8.31
C SER A 307 5.31 -5.72 -7.24
N TRP A 308 6.29 -6.22 -6.50
CA TRP A 308 6.02 -7.13 -5.39
C TRP A 308 5.56 -6.35 -4.16
N GLU A 309 4.45 -6.80 -3.58
CA GLU A 309 3.96 -6.27 -2.32
C GLU A 309 3.36 -7.36 -1.43
N GLY A 310 3.23 -7.03 -0.14
CA GLY A 310 2.53 -7.84 0.83
C GLY A 310 1.94 -6.98 1.94
N ILE A 311 0.68 -7.25 2.25
CA ILE A 311 -0.08 -6.61 3.32
C ILE A 311 -0.64 -7.73 4.18
N VAL A 312 -0.57 -7.60 5.50
CA VAL A 312 -1.22 -8.52 6.44
C VAL A 312 -2.05 -7.68 7.39
N ASP A 313 -3.30 -8.03 7.53
CA ASP A 313 -4.28 -7.25 8.27
C ASP A 313 -5.32 -8.14 8.98
N PHE A 314 -6.14 -7.52 9.78
CA PHE A 314 -7.34 -8.13 10.37
C PHE A 314 -8.44 -7.09 10.52
N MET A 315 -9.69 -7.55 10.56
CA MET A 315 -10.85 -6.66 10.62
C MET A 315 -10.86 -5.84 11.91
N ASP A 316 -11.04 -4.51 11.78
CA ASP A 316 -11.46 -3.65 12.87
C ASP A 316 -12.96 -3.84 13.10
N LYS A 317 -13.31 -4.61 14.13
CA LYS A 317 -14.71 -4.98 14.41
C LYS A 317 -15.57 -3.78 14.79
N GLU A 318 -15.01 -2.78 15.44
CA GLU A 318 -15.74 -1.58 15.85
C GLU A 318 -16.04 -0.71 14.64
N ALA A 319 -15.03 -0.46 13.80
CA ALA A 319 -15.20 0.29 12.57
C ALA A 319 -16.10 -0.44 11.56
N CYS A 320 -15.95 -1.76 11.38
CA CYS A 320 -16.85 -2.56 10.55
C CYS A 320 -18.30 -2.48 11.00
N HIS A 321 -18.55 -2.45 12.32
CA HIS A 321 -19.91 -2.27 12.83
C HIS A 321 -20.48 -0.90 12.45
N ARG A 322 -19.70 0.18 12.44
CA ARG A 322 -20.15 1.49 11.94
C ARG A 322 -20.60 1.41 10.48
N THR A 323 -19.77 0.84 9.62
CA THR A 323 -20.08 0.70 8.19
C THR A 323 -21.27 -0.23 7.92
N GLU A 324 -21.46 -1.29 8.72
CA GLU A 324 -22.66 -2.13 8.68
C GLU A 324 -23.92 -1.35 8.99
N VAL A 325 -23.93 -0.57 10.08
CA VAL A 325 -25.09 0.26 10.46
C VAL A 325 -25.43 1.27 9.35
N ILE A 326 -24.43 1.90 8.73
CA ILE A 326 -24.60 2.81 7.60
C ILE A 326 -25.20 2.04 6.40
N SER A 327 -24.66 0.90 6.05
CA SER A 327 -25.08 0.07 4.92
C SER A 327 -26.50 -0.46 5.09
N GLU A 328 -26.88 -0.93 6.27
CA GLU A 328 -28.24 -1.38 6.58
C GLU A 328 -29.27 -0.26 6.44
N ASN A 329 -28.87 0.99 6.62
CA ASN A 329 -29.71 2.17 6.48
C ASN A 329 -29.54 2.88 5.12
N ALA A 330 -28.80 2.31 4.17
CA ALA A 330 -28.46 2.95 2.89
C ALA A 330 -29.72 3.39 2.10
N GLN A 331 -30.81 2.61 2.12
CA GLN A 331 -32.08 3.00 1.47
C GLN A 331 -32.68 4.22 2.12
N TRP A 332 -32.63 4.35 3.45
CA TRP A 332 -33.13 5.53 4.15
C TRP A 332 -32.37 6.79 3.72
N PHE A 333 -31.02 6.68 3.66
CA PHE A 333 -30.18 7.78 3.22
C PHE A 333 -30.44 8.17 1.76
N GLU A 334 -30.62 7.21 0.87
CA GLU A 334 -30.99 7.48 -0.54
C GLU A 334 -32.32 8.22 -0.66
N ASP A 335 -33.35 7.75 0.05
CA ASP A 335 -34.71 8.32 -0.01
C ASP A 335 -34.79 9.75 0.56
N HIS A 336 -33.91 10.10 1.52
CA HIS A 336 -33.83 11.40 2.17
C HIS A 336 -32.71 12.30 1.61
N SER A 337 -32.00 11.85 0.58
CA SER A 337 -30.91 12.63 0.01
C SER A 337 -31.38 13.93 -0.63
N PRO A 338 -30.52 14.97 -0.72
CA PRO A 338 -30.84 16.23 -1.39
C PRO A 338 -30.87 16.08 -2.92
N VAL A 339 -30.61 14.88 -3.45
CA VAL A 339 -30.64 14.58 -4.89
C VAL A 339 -32.06 14.61 -5.40
N ASP A 340 -32.27 15.17 -6.62
CA ASP A 340 -33.57 15.16 -7.28
C ASP A 340 -34.12 13.73 -7.34
N PRO A 341 -35.38 13.50 -6.93
CA PRO A 341 -36.01 12.17 -6.89
C PRO A 341 -35.86 11.32 -8.16
N ARG A 342 -35.74 11.97 -9.33
CA ARG A 342 -35.54 11.28 -10.62
C ARG A 342 -34.21 10.54 -10.71
N TYR A 343 -33.23 10.95 -9.91
CA TYR A 343 -31.90 10.38 -9.90
C TYR A 343 -31.61 9.56 -8.64
N ARG A 344 -32.59 9.33 -7.78
CA ARG A 344 -32.48 8.41 -6.64
C ARG A 344 -32.69 6.97 -7.10
N LYS A 345 -31.97 6.04 -6.51
CA LYS A 345 -32.18 4.61 -6.75
C LYS A 345 -33.44 4.12 -6.05
N GLU A 346 -34.31 3.42 -6.77
CA GLU A 346 -35.48 2.78 -6.16
C GLU A 346 -35.07 1.70 -5.12
N LYS A 347 -33.94 1.06 -5.36
CA LYS A 347 -33.39 0.05 -4.46
C LYS A 347 -31.87 0.18 -4.38
N VAL A 348 -31.38 0.52 -3.20
CA VAL A 348 -29.97 0.57 -2.89
C VAL A 348 -29.49 -0.81 -2.44
N LYS A 349 -28.39 -1.29 -2.98
CA LYS A 349 -27.63 -2.37 -2.35
C LYS A 349 -26.62 -1.69 -1.43
N GLY A 350 -26.73 -1.94 -0.15
CA GLY A 350 -25.73 -1.45 0.81
C GLY A 350 -24.33 -1.95 0.41
N VAL A 351 -23.39 -1.05 0.43
CA VAL A 351 -21.96 -1.35 0.26
C VAL A 351 -21.36 -1.37 1.66
N SER A 352 -20.85 -2.52 2.11
CA SER A 352 -20.06 -2.54 3.33
C SER A 352 -18.59 -2.37 2.94
N ALA A 353 -18.02 -1.23 3.27
CA ALA A 353 -16.57 -1.08 3.27
C ALA A 353 -16.01 -1.87 4.46
N LYS A 354 -14.99 -2.69 4.22
CA LYS A 354 -14.26 -3.33 5.31
C LYS A 354 -13.21 -2.36 5.83
N VAL A 355 -13.23 -2.13 7.12
CA VAL A 355 -12.19 -1.37 7.82
C VAL A 355 -11.23 -2.37 8.46
N ILE A 356 -9.95 -2.18 8.25
CA ILE A 356 -8.91 -3.11 8.70
C ILE A 356 -7.83 -2.42 9.54
N THR A 357 -7.23 -3.22 10.41
CA THR A 357 -5.98 -2.89 11.09
C THR A 357 -4.84 -3.63 10.43
N VAL A 358 -3.92 -2.91 9.82
CA VAL A 358 -2.70 -3.48 9.24
C VAL A 358 -1.74 -3.90 10.33
N ALA A 359 -1.27 -5.14 10.27
CA ALA A 359 -0.22 -5.69 11.11
C ALA A 359 1.17 -5.65 10.45
N MET A 360 1.24 -5.78 9.10
CA MET A 360 2.49 -5.76 8.36
C MET A 360 2.30 -5.18 6.96
N LEU A 361 3.23 -4.34 6.56
CA LEU A 361 3.36 -3.78 5.21
C LEU A 361 4.75 -4.13 4.66
N GLY A 362 4.84 -4.53 3.41
CA GLY A 362 6.10 -4.84 2.77
C GLY A 362 6.06 -4.65 1.25
N GLY A 363 7.24 -4.55 0.65
CA GLY A 363 7.34 -4.31 -0.78
C GLY A 363 6.89 -2.91 -1.17
N ASP A 364 6.09 -2.78 -2.21
CA ASP A 364 5.70 -1.50 -2.80
C ASP A 364 4.86 -0.63 -1.87
N CYS A 365 4.05 -1.23 -1.00
CA CYS A 365 3.24 -0.51 -0.02
C CYS A 365 4.02 0.03 1.19
N TYR A 366 5.33 -0.23 1.29
CA TYR A 366 6.13 0.19 2.44
C TYR A 366 6.45 1.70 2.44
N PRO A 367 7.06 2.31 1.40
CA PRO A 367 7.47 3.73 1.47
C PRO A 367 6.30 4.69 1.22
N ALA A 368 5.33 4.31 0.41
CA ALA A 368 4.11 5.05 0.13
C ALA A 368 2.92 4.21 0.57
N THR A 369 2.66 4.20 1.87
CA THR A 369 1.65 3.33 2.47
C THR A 369 0.25 3.72 2.04
N PRO A 370 -0.55 2.80 1.46
CA PRO A 370 -1.93 3.06 1.10
C PRO A 370 -2.80 3.28 2.34
N ILE A 371 -3.79 4.15 2.23
CA ILE A 371 -4.85 4.34 3.23
C ILE A 371 -6.09 3.51 2.91
N GLY A 372 -6.13 2.95 1.72
CA GLY A 372 -7.15 2.01 1.25
C GLY A 372 -6.64 1.21 0.06
N ILE A 373 -7.24 0.06 -0.18
CA ILE A 373 -6.95 -0.80 -1.33
C ILE A 373 -8.25 -1.29 -1.96
N ASN A 374 -8.23 -1.48 -3.29
CA ASN A 374 -9.35 -2.05 -4.04
C ASN A 374 -8.80 -3.06 -5.06
N LEU A 375 -8.85 -4.32 -4.73
CA LEU A 375 -8.27 -5.42 -5.50
C LEU A 375 -9.32 -6.50 -5.83
N PRO A 376 -9.06 -7.37 -6.82
CA PRO A 376 -7.90 -7.45 -7.71
C PRO A 376 -7.92 -6.42 -8.85
N ASN A 377 -6.78 -6.23 -9.53
CA ASN A 377 -6.67 -5.31 -10.66
C ASN A 377 -7.22 -5.89 -11.99
N ALA A 378 -7.42 -7.20 -12.09
CA ALA A 378 -7.94 -7.85 -13.28
C ALA A 378 -9.43 -7.50 -13.53
N ASP A 379 -9.73 -6.72 -14.56
CA ASP A 379 -11.07 -6.22 -14.88
C ASP A 379 -12.12 -7.31 -15.04
N TRP A 380 -11.78 -8.43 -15.66
CA TRP A 380 -12.72 -9.54 -15.84
C TRP A 380 -13.11 -10.19 -14.51
N ILE A 381 -12.15 -10.30 -13.55
CA ILE A 381 -12.44 -10.82 -12.20
C ILE A 381 -13.36 -9.84 -11.47
N ARG A 382 -13.05 -8.54 -11.54
CA ARG A 382 -13.90 -7.50 -10.93
C ARG A 382 -15.32 -7.55 -11.46
N LYS A 383 -15.47 -7.74 -12.76
CA LYS A 383 -16.77 -7.82 -13.43
C LYS A 383 -17.57 -9.05 -13.03
N GLU A 384 -16.94 -10.23 -12.98
CA GLU A 384 -17.64 -11.51 -12.77
C GLU A 384 -17.78 -11.85 -11.26
N TYR A 385 -16.78 -11.50 -10.44
CA TYR A 385 -16.72 -11.89 -9.02
C TYR A 385 -16.74 -10.71 -8.06
N GLY A 386 -16.53 -9.50 -8.54
CA GLY A 386 -16.43 -8.29 -7.72
C GLY A 386 -15.02 -7.95 -7.30
N SER A 387 -14.91 -7.03 -6.36
CA SER A 387 -13.65 -6.59 -5.73
C SER A 387 -13.85 -6.44 -4.23
N LYS A 388 -12.74 -6.46 -3.47
CA LYS A 388 -12.72 -6.03 -2.08
C LYS A 388 -12.15 -4.61 -2.01
N SER A 389 -12.92 -3.70 -1.44
CA SER A 389 -12.44 -2.39 -0.96
C SER A 389 -12.26 -2.46 0.54
N VAL A 390 -11.11 -2.02 1.01
CA VAL A 390 -10.81 -1.92 2.43
C VAL A 390 -10.16 -0.58 2.76
N THR A 391 -10.52 -0.02 3.91
CA THR A 391 -9.90 1.19 4.45
C THR A 391 -8.96 0.80 5.59
N ILE A 392 -7.78 1.42 5.64
CA ILE A 392 -6.73 1.08 6.60
C ILE A 392 -6.72 2.12 7.74
N ASP A 393 -7.49 1.88 8.79
CA ASP A 393 -7.72 2.86 9.86
C ASP A 393 -6.45 3.21 10.66
N ASN A 394 -5.68 2.22 11.07
CA ASN A 394 -4.51 2.48 11.92
C ASN A 394 -3.38 3.21 11.19
N ILE A 395 -3.29 3.13 9.89
CA ILE A 395 -2.34 3.91 9.08
C ILE A 395 -2.81 5.35 8.94
N THR A 396 -4.09 5.57 8.62
CA THR A 396 -4.70 6.90 8.61
C THR A 396 -4.52 7.59 9.96
N TYR A 397 -4.82 6.89 11.05
CA TYR A 397 -4.60 7.40 12.41
C TYR A 397 -3.14 7.76 12.69
N ALA A 398 -2.18 6.97 12.21
CA ALA A 398 -0.76 7.27 12.40
C ALA A 398 -0.34 8.55 11.64
N TYR A 399 -0.88 8.80 10.46
CA TYR A 399 -0.68 10.05 9.72
C TYR A 399 -1.23 11.25 10.48
N ASP A 400 -2.45 11.15 11.01
CA ASP A 400 -3.09 12.22 11.77
C ASP A 400 -2.29 12.55 13.04
N MET A 401 -1.89 11.53 13.79
CA MET A 401 -1.08 11.70 14.98
C MET A 401 0.31 12.25 14.71
N ALA A 402 0.91 11.92 13.56
CA ALA A 402 2.19 12.50 13.14
C ALA A 402 2.05 13.94 12.64
N ALA A 403 0.86 14.36 12.23
CA ALA A 403 0.53 15.73 11.86
C ALA A 403 0.09 16.58 13.05
N HIS A 404 -0.42 15.95 14.12
CA HIS A 404 -0.94 16.67 15.30
C HIS A 404 0.11 17.59 15.91
N GLY A 405 -0.29 18.81 16.24
CA GLY A 405 0.61 19.82 16.84
C GLY A 405 1.64 20.41 15.87
N ASN A 406 1.44 20.27 14.56
CA ASN A 406 2.33 20.85 13.54
C ASN A 406 2.09 22.35 13.30
N GLY A 407 1.10 22.95 13.99
CA GLY A 407 0.72 24.37 13.86
C GLY A 407 -0.34 24.63 12.78
N PHE A 408 -0.78 23.61 12.03
CA PHE A 408 -1.76 23.79 10.96
C PHE A 408 -3.11 24.30 11.49
N ASN A 409 -3.66 23.64 12.51
CA ASN A 409 -4.93 24.04 13.09
C ASN A 409 -4.85 25.43 13.76
N GLU A 410 -3.72 25.78 14.35
CA GLU A 410 -3.49 27.12 14.94
C GLU A 410 -3.44 28.20 13.86
N GLU A 411 -2.90 27.90 12.69
CA GLU A 411 -2.77 28.81 11.56
C GLU A 411 -4.09 29.00 10.79
N PHE A 412 -4.77 27.89 10.47
CA PHE A 412 -5.88 27.89 9.52
C PHE A 412 -7.26 27.83 10.16
N VAL A 413 -7.41 27.32 11.39
CA VAL A 413 -8.69 27.29 12.11
C VAL A 413 -8.82 28.53 12.97
N LEU A 414 -9.66 29.47 12.52
CA LEU A 414 -9.77 30.82 13.12
C LEU A 414 -10.19 30.82 14.59
N ARG A 415 -11.16 29.99 14.98
CA ARG A 415 -11.79 30.02 16.28
C ARG A 415 -11.24 28.96 17.22
N ALA A 416 -10.88 29.37 18.44
CA ALA A 416 -10.39 28.44 19.46
C ALA A 416 -11.43 27.36 19.85
N ASP A 417 -12.72 27.71 19.83
CA ASP A 417 -13.80 26.76 20.13
C ASP A 417 -13.89 25.66 19.04
N ASP A 418 -13.68 26.00 17.76
CA ASP A 418 -13.67 25.04 16.67
C ASP A 418 -12.47 24.09 16.80
N ARG A 419 -11.26 24.61 17.13
CA ARG A 419 -10.08 23.77 17.43
C ARG A 419 -10.35 22.78 18.57
N ALA A 420 -10.99 23.23 19.65
CA ALA A 420 -11.32 22.37 20.78
C ALA A 420 -12.31 21.24 20.40
N VAL A 421 -13.24 21.51 19.48
CA VAL A 421 -14.18 20.52 18.96
C VAL A 421 -13.46 19.56 18.04
N MET A 422 -12.55 20.06 17.15
CA MET A 422 -11.70 19.22 16.30
C MET A 422 -10.79 18.31 17.11
N ASP A 423 -10.14 18.82 18.15
CA ASP A 423 -9.29 18.00 19.04
C ASP A 423 -10.06 16.85 19.70
N LYS A 424 -11.35 17.08 19.98
CA LYS A 424 -12.19 16.08 20.67
C LYS A 424 -12.84 15.08 19.73
N TYR A 425 -13.28 15.52 18.57
CA TYR A 425 -14.15 14.75 17.68
C TYR A 425 -13.64 14.61 16.26
N GLY A 426 -12.52 15.27 15.91
CA GLY A 426 -11.99 15.29 14.54
C GLY A 426 -11.83 13.89 13.98
N LYS A 427 -11.15 12.99 14.71
CA LYS A 427 -10.99 11.59 14.22
C LYS A 427 -12.31 10.90 13.95
N LEU A 428 -13.30 10.99 14.83
CA LEU A 428 -14.60 10.36 14.60
C LEU A 428 -15.34 11.02 13.42
N ALA A 429 -15.17 12.31 13.23
CA ALA A 429 -15.77 13.02 12.09
C ALA A 429 -15.14 12.57 10.78
N ASP A 430 -13.82 12.44 10.73
CA ASP A 430 -13.06 12.00 9.55
C ASP A 430 -13.36 10.54 9.21
N ASP A 431 -13.38 9.65 10.20
CA ASP A 431 -13.76 8.24 10.03
C ASP A 431 -15.17 8.13 9.43
N LEU A 432 -16.14 8.84 10.01
CA LEU A 432 -17.53 8.82 9.53
C LEU A 432 -17.69 9.48 8.17
N HIS A 433 -16.93 10.55 7.87
CA HIS A 433 -16.94 11.16 6.55
C HIS A 433 -16.46 10.13 5.50
N THR A 434 -15.37 9.43 5.78
CA THR A 434 -14.86 8.36 4.91
C THR A 434 -15.89 7.23 4.76
N ASP A 435 -16.44 6.73 5.88
CA ASP A 435 -17.46 5.67 5.85
C ASP A 435 -18.69 6.06 5.02
N LEU A 436 -19.18 7.31 5.17
CA LEU A 436 -20.31 7.84 4.44
C LEU A 436 -20.00 8.07 2.94
N HIS A 437 -18.78 8.55 2.64
CA HIS A 437 -18.27 8.72 1.27
C HIS A 437 -18.27 7.39 0.52
N GLU A 438 -17.68 6.36 1.10
CA GLU A 438 -17.54 5.04 0.48
C GLU A 438 -18.88 4.28 0.43
N CYS A 439 -19.58 4.17 1.57
CA CYS A 439 -20.78 3.34 1.67
C CYS A 439 -22.00 3.98 1.00
N LEU A 440 -22.14 5.28 1.09
CA LEU A 440 -23.32 6.02 0.58
C LEU A 440 -22.96 6.91 -0.61
N GLY A 441 -21.88 7.66 -0.55
CA GLY A 441 -21.46 8.58 -1.58
C GLY A 441 -21.40 7.86 -2.94
N HIS A 442 -20.46 6.95 -3.13
CA HIS A 442 -20.35 6.16 -4.36
C HIS A 442 -21.53 5.20 -4.58
N GLY A 443 -22.15 4.76 -3.49
CA GLY A 443 -23.31 3.85 -3.54
C GLY A 443 -24.62 4.46 -4.01
N SER A 444 -24.78 5.79 -3.93
CA SER A 444 -26.05 6.51 -4.14
C SER A 444 -26.29 6.94 -5.59
N GLY A 445 -27.53 7.33 -5.86
CA GLY A 445 -27.93 7.94 -7.12
C GLY A 445 -27.89 7.02 -8.33
N GLN A 446 -28.47 7.47 -9.42
CA GLN A 446 -28.45 6.81 -10.72
C GLN A 446 -28.31 7.84 -11.85
N LEU A 447 -27.73 7.42 -12.97
CA LEU A 447 -27.67 8.25 -14.17
C LEU A 447 -29.05 8.44 -14.77
N ALA A 448 -29.25 9.56 -15.46
CA ALA A 448 -30.45 9.79 -16.23
C ALA A 448 -30.65 8.71 -17.30
N PRO A 449 -31.91 8.35 -17.63
CA PRO A 449 -32.17 7.37 -18.69
C PRO A 449 -31.48 7.74 -19.99
N GLY A 450 -30.70 6.81 -20.55
CA GLY A 450 -29.96 6.99 -21.80
C GLY A 450 -28.59 7.63 -21.68
N VAL A 451 -28.21 8.13 -20.50
CA VAL A 451 -26.85 8.61 -20.22
C VAL A 451 -25.93 7.44 -19.92
N LYS A 452 -24.74 7.44 -20.54
CA LYS A 452 -23.70 6.44 -20.28
C LYS A 452 -22.60 7.04 -19.42
N GLY A 453 -21.99 6.22 -18.57
CA GLY A 453 -20.80 6.65 -17.83
C GLY A 453 -19.68 7.10 -18.79
N GLY A 454 -18.87 8.06 -18.36
CA GLY A 454 -17.73 8.57 -19.14
C GLY A 454 -18.06 9.70 -20.13
N GLU A 455 -19.30 10.17 -20.26
CA GLU A 455 -19.63 11.32 -21.10
C GLU A 455 -18.92 12.61 -20.66
N LEU A 456 -18.60 12.73 -19.38
CA LEU A 456 -17.84 13.85 -18.82
C LEU A 456 -16.32 13.71 -19.02
N LYS A 457 -15.85 12.63 -19.64
CA LYS A 457 -14.43 12.36 -19.95
C LYS A 457 -13.53 12.52 -18.69
N SER A 458 -12.47 13.33 -18.79
CA SER A 458 -11.52 13.57 -17.70
C SER A 458 -12.14 14.23 -16.45
N TYR A 459 -13.32 14.82 -16.55
CA TYR A 459 -14.02 15.42 -15.41
C TYR A 459 -14.87 14.42 -14.60
N SER A 460 -15.09 13.23 -15.16
CA SER A 460 -16.00 12.24 -14.56
C SER A 460 -15.56 11.83 -13.16
N SER A 461 -14.29 11.48 -12.99
CA SER A 461 -13.73 11.08 -11.69
C SER A 461 -13.83 12.21 -10.66
N THR A 462 -13.35 13.42 -11.01
CA THR A 462 -13.38 14.57 -10.08
C THR A 462 -14.80 14.91 -9.62
N LEU A 463 -15.79 14.82 -10.51
CA LEU A 463 -17.18 15.10 -10.16
C LEU A 463 -17.79 13.99 -9.31
N GLU A 464 -17.42 12.73 -9.54
CA GLU A 464 -17.89 11.61 -8.74
C GLU A 464 -17.33 11.68 -7.31
N GLU A 465 -16.03 11.94 -7.14
CA GLU A 465 -15.43 12.16 -5.83
C GLU A 465 -16.07 13.34 -5.08
N THR A 466 -16.24 14.48 -5.78
CA THR A 466 -16.93 15.65 -5.21
C THR A 466 -18.35 15.32 -4.77
N ARG A 467 -19.06 14.51 -5.55
CA ARG A 467 -20.43 14.08 -5.23
C ARG A 467 -20.44 13.19 -3.99
N ALA A 468 -19.50 12.25 -3.91
CA ALA A 468 -19.38 11.34 -2.77
C ALA A 468 -19.02 12.10 -1.49
N ASP A 469 -18.07 13.02 -1.55
CA ASP A 469 -17.69 13.90 -0.43
C ASP A 469 -18.87 14.75 0.06
N LEU A 470 -19.58 15.42 -0.86
CA LEU A 470 -20.74 16.25 -0.49
C LEU A 470 -21.87 15.42 0.12
N PHE A 471 -22.02 14.17 -0.30
CA PHE A 471 -23.01 13.26 0.27
C PHE A 471 -22.64 12.88 1.71
N GLY A 472 -21.37 12.54 1.94
CA GLY A 472 -20.83 12.26 3.27
C GLY A 472 -20.99 13.46 4.21
N LEU A 473 -20.56 14.65 3.80
CA LEU A 473 -20.68 15.88 4.58
C LEU A 473 -22.14 16.25 4.88
N TYR A 474 -23.05 16.06 3.92
CA TYR A 474 -24.48 16.34 4.13
C TYR A 474 -25.03 15.50 5.27
N TYR A 475 -24.74 14.21 5.30
CA TYR A 475 -25.26 13.31 6.31
C TYR A 475 -24.51 13.34 7.64
N LEU A 476 -23.26 13.73 7.66
CA LEU A 476 -22.50 13.90 8.91
C LEU A 476 -23.24 14.86 9.88
N GLY A 477 -23.96 15.85 9.35
CA GLY A 477 -24.77 16.80 10.11
C GLY A 477 -26.23 16.39 10.31
N ASP A 478 -26.65 15.20 9.86
CA ASP A 478 -28.05 14.78 9.97
C ASP A 478 -28.36 14.18 11.35
N PRO A 479 -29.51 14.52 11.98
CA PRO A 479 -29.97 13.91 13.23
C PRO A 479 -30.01 12.38 13.21
N LYS A 480 -30.15 11.77 12.06
CA LYS A 480 -30.14 10.31 11.85
C LYS A 480 -28.87 9.68 12.37
N MET A 481 -27.73 10.37 12.29
CA MET A 481 -26.46 9.87 12.80
C MET A 481 -26.50 9.67 14.34
N VAL A 482 -27.17 10.56 15.07
CA VAL A 482 -27.40 10.41 16.51
C VAL A 482 -28.41 9.30 16.80
N GLU A 483 -29.47 9.22 16.01
CA GLU A 483 -30.51 8.17 16.14
C GLU A 483 -29.91 6.76 15.97
N LEU A 484 -29.02 6.59 15.01
CA LEU A 484 -28.32 5.34 14.73
C LEU A 484 -27.20 5.03 15.75
N GLY A 485 -26.88 5.97 16.65
CA GLY A 485 -25.81 5.81 17.62
C GLY A 485 -24.40 5.94 17.05
N LEU A 486 -24.27 6.42 15.81
CA LEU A 486 -22.98 6.61 15.11
C LEU A 486 -22.22 7.81 15.65
N VAL A 487 -22.91 8.82 16.18
CA VAL A 487 -22.30 9.99 16.83
C VAL A 487 -22.98 10.29 18.18
N PRO A 488 -22.22 10.75 19.19
CA PRO A 488 -22.80 11.12 20.49
C PRO A 488 -23.59 12.43 20.45
N SER A 489 -23.29 13.32 19.52
CA SER A 489 -23.94 14.63 19.36
C SER A 489 -23.60 15.27 18.02
N PHE A 490 -24.27 16.38 17.72
CA PHE A 490 -24.01 17.20 16.54
C PHE A 490 -22.62 17.87 16.54
N ASP A 491 -21.91 17.87 17.65
CA ASP A 491 -20.55 18.45 17.73
C ASP A 491 -19.54 17.70 16.84
N VAL A 492 -19.80 16.41 16.54
CA VAL A 492 -19.00 15.65 15.57
C VAL A 492 -19.08 16.29 14.18
N ALA A 493 -20.27 16.68 13.74
CA ALA A 493 -20.41 17.38 12.47
C ALA A 493 -19.71 18.74 12.44
N LYS A 494 -19.73 19.48 13.58
CA LYS A 494 -18.98 20.73 13.69
C LYS A 494 -17.46 20.50 13.53
N ALA A 495 -16.93 19.40 14.08
CA ALA A 495 -15.53 19.06 13.90
C ALA A 495 -15.19 18.76 12.42
N GLY A 496 -16.08 18.06 11.69
CA GLY A 496 -15.87 17.76 10.27
C GLY A 496 -16.09 18.95 9.32
N TYR A 497 -16.75 20.02 9.80
CA TYR A 497 -16.96 21.24 9.00
C TYR A 497 -15.97 22.38 9.30
N ALA A 498 -15.18 22.26 10.36
CA ALA A 498 -14.20 23.26 10.78
C ALA A 498 -12.91 23.17 9.98
#